data_fce254d7e2f9edd24d841e0e31ae9a44
#
_entry.id   fce254d7e2f9edd24d841e0e31ae9a44
#
_cell.length_a   1.000
_cell.length_b   1.000
_cell.length_c   1.000
_cell.angle_alpha   90.00
_cell.angle_beta   90.00
_cell.angle_gamma   90.00
#
_symmetry.space_group_name_H-M   'P 1'
#
loop_
_entity.id
_entity.type
_entity.pdbx_description
1 polymer ?
#
loop_
_entity_poly.entity_id
_entity_poly.type
_entity_poly.pdbx_seq_one_letter_code
_entity_poly.pdbx_strand_id
1 'polypeptide(L)'
;MAPSSIAKAFFRFTLILSLTAGATCVPADEMKNQALSRLMATHDPEIAIDIGRVVVKQAGLKAIRSKLARAGREAGLGPDWNSGAPEWRAAENRLGKATDEIIAARLLDTAWFREGWARAAARVLNAEEADEIATHFETEGGREQRVTVELLLIGETVLANYTFTDRIDYQMQGSEGEILKLQESWWAREPFRARDLSRYPDVVRFAGENPGIKYTRMLAIQGIEVITQRIDQTAAQAVHAIEAADVKPYIEAFRQRKTR
;
A
#
# COMPACT_ATOMS: atom_id res chain seq x y z
N MET A 1 0.62 68.48 59.48
CA MET A 1 0.46 68.76 58.04
C MET A 1 0.57 67.46 57.28
N ALA A 2 -0.53 66.92 56.81
CA ALA A 2 -0.55 65.62 56.05
C ALA A 2 -0.56 65.94 54.56
N PRO A 3 0.24 65.19 53.70
CA PRO A 3 0.11 65.30 52.26
C PRO A 3 -0.87 64.27 51.73
N SER A 4 -1.70 64.79 50.98
CA SER A 4 -2.81 64.41 50.10
C SER A 4 -2.79 63.04 49.45
N SER A 5 -3.97 62.51 49.58
CA SER A 5 -4.52 61.25 49.00
C SER A 5 -4.84 61.37 47.51
N ILE A 6 -3.84 61.53 46.59
CA ILE A 6 -4.08 61.57 45.15
C ILE A 6 -3.20 60.53 44.35
N ALA A 7 -2.32 59.82 45.02
CA ALA A 7 -1.39 58.92 44.34
C ALA A 7 -1.79 57.42 44.27
N LYS A 8 -3.05 57.07 44.65
CA LYS A 8 -3.49 55.65 44.67
C LYS A 8 -4.55 55.27 43.63
N ALA A 9 -4.92 56.16 42.71
CA ALA A 9 -5.97 55.89 41.70
C ALA A 9 -5.46 55.59 40.28
N PHE A 10 -4.16 55.67 40.03
CA PHE A 10 -3.60 55.48 38.67
C PHE A 10 -2.91 54.16 38.40
N PHE A 11 -2.92 53.18 39.32
CA PHE A 11 -2.22 51.92 39.15
C PHE A 11 -3.13 50.70 39.00
N ARG A 12 -4.43 50.90 38.70
CA ARG A 12 -5.39 49.78 38.51
C ARG A 12 -6.07 49.73 37.14
N PHE A 13 -5.57 50.44 36.14
CA PHE A 13 -6.24 50.48 34.81
C PHE A 13 -5.36 50.06 33.66
N THR A 14 -4.19 49.42 33.88
CA THR A 14 -3.28 49.03 32.84
C THR A 14 -2.98 47.50 32.81
N LEU A 15 -3.94 46.68 33.25
CA LEU A 15 -3.75 45.22 33.21
C LEU A 15 -4.97 44.47 32.69
N ILE A 16 -5.75 45.05 31.76
CA ILE A 16 -6.85 44.35 31.07
C ILE A 16 -6.83 44.73 29.57
N LEU A 17 -5.71 44.61 28.93
CA LEU A 17 -5.66 44.71 27.43
C LEU A 17 -4.45 44.00 26.91
N SER A 18 -4.37 42.68 27.10
CA SER A 18 -3.47 41.82 26.35
C SER A 18 -3.86 40.33 26.42
N LEU A 19 -5.16 40.10 26.33
CA LEU A 19 -5.72 38.77 26.03
C LEU A 19 -6.60 38.87 24.78
N THR A 20 -6.14 39.57 23.76
CA THR A 20 -6.59 39.31 22.41
C THR A 20 -5.80 38.14 21.91
N ALA A 21 -6.50 37.01 21.87
CA ALA A 21 -6.13 35.80 21.21
C ALA A 21 -5.22 36.07 19.99
N GLY A 22 -3.96 35.74 20.13
CA GLY A 22 -3.15 35.44 18.95
C GLY A 22 -3.75 34.19 18.31
N ALA A 23 -4.74 34.37 17.46
CA ALA A 23 -5.05 33.40 16.45
C ALA A 23 -3.76 33.30 15.64
N THR A 24 -2.91 32.33 15.98
CA THR A 24 -1.77 31.94 15.15
C THR A 24 -2.39 31.53 13.82
N CYS A 25 -2.23 32.40 12.82
CA CYS A 25 -2.65 32.11 11.47
C CYS A 25 -1.80 30.93 11.02
N VAL A 26 -2.39 29.74 11.04
CA VAL A 26 -1.69 28.52 10.57
C VAL A 26 -1.39 28.75 9.09
N PRO A 27 -0.15 28.58 8.64
CA PRO A 27 0.19 28.73 7.22
C PRO A 27 -0.68 27.82 6.35
N ALA A 28 -1.08 28.29 5.18
CA ALA A 28 -1.94 27.55 4.25
C ALA A 28 -1.39 26.15 3.92
N ASP A 29 -0.06 26.01 3.81
CA ASP A 29 0.61 24.75 3.58
C ASP A 29 0.50 23.80 4.79
N GLU A 30 0.53 24.32 5.99
CA GLU A 30 0.36 23.53 7.21
C GLU A 30 -1.08 23.02 7.35
N MET A 31 -2.07 23.85 7.07
CA MET A 31 -3.49 23.42 7.01
C MET A 31 -3.70 22.33 5.94
N LYS A 32 -3.11 22.50 4.76
CA LYS A 32 -3.18 21.50 3.70
C LYS A 32 -2.55 20.18 4.12
N ASN A 33 -1.36 20.20 4.71
CA ASN A 33 -0.66 19.01 5.18
C ASN A 33 -1.46 18.30 6.29
N GLN A 34 -2.09 19.05 7.19
CA GLN A 34 -2.93 18.49 8.24
C GLN A 34 -4.19 17.81 7.67
N ALA A 35 -4.88 18.46 6.73
CA ALA A 35 -6.06 17.90 6.07
C ALA A 35 -5.72 16.63 5.28
N LEU A 36 -4.61 16.64 4.54
CA LEU A 36 -4.12 15.46 3.83
C LEU A 36 -3.72 14.32 4.77
N SER A 37 -3.08 14.62 5.89
CA SER A 37 -2.73 13.62 6.90
C SER A 37 -3.97 12.96 7.51
N ARG A 38 -5.00 13.76 7.82
CA ARG A 38 -6.29 13.29 8.29
C ARG A 38 -6.97 12.39 7.24
N LEU A 39 -6.99 12.81 5.98
CA LEU A 39 -7.53 12.02 4.89
C LEU A 39 -6.78 10.69 4.74
N MET A 40 -5.44 10.69 4.78
CA MET A 40 -4.64 9.48 4.67
C MET A 40 -4.85 8.51 5.84
N ALA A 41 -5.18 9.00 7.02
CA ALA A 41 -5.48 8.16 8.18
C ALA A 41 -6.79 7.34 8.02
N THR A 42 -7.66 7.73 7.10
CA THR A 42 -8.88 6.98 6.81
C THR A 42 -8.66 5.76 5.91
N HIS A 43 -7.51 5.65 5.24
CA HIS A 43 -7.24 4.59 4.24
C HIS A 43 -6.48 3.41 4.83
N ASP A 44 -6.81 2.21 4.32
CA ASP A 44 -6.16 0.96 4.69
C ASP A 44 -5.35 0.41 3.50
N PRO A 45 -4.03 0.20 3.65
CA PRO A 45 -3.18 -0.34 2.59
C PRO A 45 -3.31 -1.86 2.41
N GLU A 46 -4.08 -2.56 3.22
CA GLU A 46 -4.08 -4.02 3.29
C GLU A 46 -4.33 -4.69 1.93
N ILE A 47 -5.32 -4.20 1.17
CA ILE A 47 -5.63 -4.74 -0.17
C ILE A 47 -4.42 -4.60 -1.12
N ALA A 48 -3.79 -3.43 -1.11
CA ALA A 48 -2.61 -3.16 -1.95
C ALA A 48 -1.42 -4.04 -1.56
N ILE A 49 -1.22 -4.27 -0.26
CA ILE A 49 -0.18 -5.15 0.28
C ILE A 49 -0.44 -6.60 -0.13
N ASP A 50 -1.66 -7.08 -0.01
CA ASP A 50 -2.04 -8.44 -0.35
C ASP A 50 -1.80 -8.75 -1.83
N ILE A 51 -2.22 -7.86 -2.73
CA ILE A 51 -1.94 -8.00 -4.16
C ILE A 51 -0.42 -7.99 -4.40
N GLY A 52 0.29 -7.04 -3.79
CA GLY A 52 1.73 -6.92 -3.92
C GLY A 52 2.47 -8.18 -3.49
N ARG A 53 2.05 -8.81 -2.40
CA ARG A 53 2.63 -10.07 -1.92
C ARG A 53 2.48 -11.19 -2.94
N VAL A 54 1.29 -11.35 -3.52
CA VAL A 54 1.04 -12.37 -4.55
C VAL A 54 1.91 -12.12 -5.79
N VAL A 55 1.89 -10.91 -6.32
CA VAL A 55 2.66 -10.53 -7.52
C VAL A 55 4.16 -10.74 -7.32
N VAL A 56 4.71 -10.26 -6.20
CA VAL A 56 6.15 -10.36 -5.91
C VAL A 56 6.58 -11.80 -5.67
N LYS A 57 5.78 -12.60 -4.95
CA LYS A 57 6.05 -14.02 -4.75
C LYS A 57 6.07 -14.78 -6.07
N GLN A 58 5.12 -14.54 -6.96
CA GLN A 58 5.10 -15.20 -8.26
C GLN A 58 6.28 -14.82 -9.15
N ALA A 59 6.60 -13.52 -9.22
CA ALA A 59 7.77 -13.04 -9.94
C ALA A 59 9.06 -13.69 -9.40
N GLY A 60 9.20 -13.74 -8.08
CA GLY A 60 10.31 -14.40 -7.40
C GLY A 60 10.40 -15.89 -7.74
N LEU A 61 9.30 -16.63 -7.62
CA LEU A 61 9.27 -18.06 -7.90
C LEU A 61 9.62 -18.37 -9.36
N LYS A 62 9.09 -17.59 -10.31
CA LYS A 62 9.43 -17.70 -11.74
C LYS A 62 10.93 -17.47 -11.98
N ALA A 63 11.50 -16.44 -11.35
CA ALA A 63 12.93 -16.14 -11.43
C ALA A 63 13.79 -17.26 -10.83
N ILE A 64 13.43 -17.79 -9.66
CA ILE A 64 14.12 -18.90 -8.99
C ILE A 64 14.17 -20.13 -9.89
N ARG A 65 13.02 -20.56 -10.40
CA ARG A 65 12.94 -21.74 -11.27
C ARG A 65 13.74 -21.56 -12.56
N SER A 66 13.64 -20.39 -13.19
CA SER A 66 14.44 -20.05 -14.37
C SER A 66 15.93 -20.10 -14.09
N LYS A 67 16.39 -19.52 -12.99
CA LYS A 67 17.79 -19.51 -12.58
C LYS A 67 18.31 -20.92 -12.31
N LEU A 68 17.59 -21.72 -11.52
CA LEU A 68 18.00 -23.10 -11.20
C LEU A 68 18.06 -23.99 -12.45
N ALA A 69 17.06 -23.86 -13.36
CA ALA A 69 17.07 -24.58 -14.61
C ALA A 69 18.25 -24.18 -15.52
N ARG A 70 18.54 -22.88 -15.62
CA ARG A 70 19.72 -22.37 -16.36
C ARG A 70 21.02 -22.88 -15.77
N ALA A 71 21.21 -22.74 -14.46
CA ALA A 71 22.40 -23.19 -13.78
C ALA A 71 22.63 -24.72 -13.91
N GLY A 72 21.57 -25.52 -13.89
CA GLY A 72 21.64 -26.95 -14.14
C GLY A 72 22.09 -27.29 -15.56
N ARG A 73 21.54 -26.58 -16.56
CA ARG A 73 21.99 -26.78 -17.99
C ARG A 73 23.46 -26.42 -18.17
N GLU A 74 23.88 -25.26 -17.63
CA GLU A 74 25.29 -24.81 -17.69
C GLU A 74 26.24 -25.77 -16.99
N ALA A 75 25.77 -26.42 -15.93
CA ALA A 75 26.52 -27.45 -15.21
C ALA A 75 26.46 -28.84 -15.84
N GLY A 76 25.76 -29.06 -16.97
CA GLY A 76 25.57 -30.33 -17.61
C GLY A 76 24.76 -31.34 -16.80
N LEU A 77 23.86 -30.89 -15.93
CA LEU A 77 23.00 -31.75 -15.15
C LEU A 77 21.87 -32.29 -16.01
N GLY A 78 21.57 -33.60 -15.85
CA GLY A 78 20.50 -34.28 -16.57
C GLY A 78 19.10 -33.93 -16.02
N PRO A 79 18.05 -34.66 -16.50
CA PRO A 79 16.65 -34.37 -16.16
C PRO A 79 16.31 -34.55 -14.68
N ASP A 80 17.16 -35.23 -13.91
CA ASP A 80 16.97 -35.40 -12.44
C ASP A 80 17.20 -34.11 -11.65
N TRP A 81 17.83 -33.09 -12.26
CA TRP A 81 17.91 -31.76 -11.69
C TRP A 81 16.59 -31.00 -11.96
N ASN A 82 15.65 -31.19 -11.07
CA ASN A 82 14.28 -30.62 -11.15
C ASN A 82 13.71 -30.39 -9.75
N SER A 83 12.47 -29.89 -9.64
CA SER A 83 11.79 -29.61 -8.37
C SER A 83 11.58 -30.83 -7.45
N GLY A 84 11.80 -32.05 -7.95
CA GLY A 84 11.80 -33.27 -7.14
C GLY A 84 13.13 -33.51 -6.40
N ALA A 85 14.23 -32.90 -6.84
CA ALA A 85 15.54 -33.06 -6.20
C ALA A 85 15.61 -32.29 -4.86
N PRO A 86 16.14 -32.93 -3.80
CA PRO A 86 16.26 -32.26 -2.48
C PRO A 86 17.08 -30.96 -2.55
N GLU A 87 18.15 -30.95 -3.34
CA GLU A 87 19.05 -29.81 -3.48
C GLU A 87 18.37 -28.66 -4.24
N TRP A 88 17.55 -28.97 -5.24
CA TRP A 88 16.72 -27.98 -5.92
C TRP A 88 15.76 -27.32 -4.93
N ARG A 89 15.03 -28.13 -4.15
CA ARG A 89 14.10 -27.62 -3.13
C ARG A 89 14.80 -26.78 -2.05
N ALA A 90 15.99 -27.20 -1.63
CA ALA A 90 16.79 -26.43 -0.68
C ALA A 90 17.18 -25.04 -1.24
N ALA A 91 17.59 -24.98 -2.53
CA ALA A 91 17.88 -23.74 -3.22
C ALA A 91 16.61 -22.87 -3.36
N GLU A 92 15.50 -23.46 -3.82
CA GLU A 92 14.21 -22.78 -3.98
C GLU A 92 13.74 -22.18 -2.65
N ASN A 93 13.82 -22.93 -1.55
CA ASN A 93 13.46 -22.45 -0.22
C ASN A 93 14.37 -21.30 0.26
N ARG A 94 15.67 -21.39 0.01
CA ARG A 94 16.63 -20.33 0.39
C ARG A 94 16.36 -19.03 -0.36
N LEU A 95 16.14 -19.13 -1.67
CA LEU A 95 15.86 -17.99 -2.52
C LEU A 95 14.46 -17.41 -2.26
N GLY A 96 13.49 -18.27 -1.90
CA GLY A 96 12.16 -17.85 -1.48
C GLY A 96 12.19 -16.98 -0.21
N LYS A 97 13.03 -17.34 0.77
CA LYS A 97 13.21 -16.50 1.98
C LYS A 97 13.74 -15.11 1.64
N ALA A 98 14.67 -14.98 0.71
CA ALA A 98 15.14 -13.67 0.26
C ALA A 98 14.01 -12.83 -0.38
N THR A 99 13.09 -13.47 -1.09
CA THR A 99 11.89 -12.82 -1.61
C THR A 99 10.98 -12.34 -0.47
N ASP A 100 10.74 -13.17 0.53
CA ASP A 100 9.92 -12.81 1.70
C ASP A 100 10.54 -11.66 2.51
N GLU A 101 11.86 -11.63 2.67
CA GLU A 101 12.59 -10.53 3.31
C GLU A 101 12.41 -9.19 2.55
N ILE A 102 12.44 -9.22 1.21
CA ILE A 102 12.19 -8.03 0.38
C ILE A 102 10.74 -7.57 0.50
N ILE A 103 9.78 -8.49 0.49
CA ILE A 103 8.36 -8.17 0.72
C ILE A 103 8.20 -7.49 2.09
N ALA A 104 8.78 -8.06 3.15
CA ALA A 104 8.70 -7.49 4.49
C ALA A 104 9.27 -6.08 4.54
N ALA A 105 10.45 -5.86 3.96
CA ALA A 105 11.12 -4.56 3.97
C ALA A 105 10.46 -3.49 3.10
N ARG A 106 9.71 -3.89 2.06
CA ARG A 106 9.24 -2.95 1.04
C ARG A 106 7.73 -2.78 1.00
N LEU A 107 6.95 -3.80 1.30
CA LEU A 107 5.49 -3.74 1.23
C LEU A 107 4.84 -3.63 2.60
N LEU A 108 5.38 -4.28 3.64
CA LEU A 108 4.75 -4.29 4.96
C LEU A 108 4.98 -2.99 5.74
N ASP A 109 6.02 -2.22 5.44
CA ASP A 109 6.12 -0.84 5.91
C ASP A 109 5.15 0.03 5.09
N THR A 110 4.08 0.49 5.73
CA THR A 110 2.98 1.22 5.08
C THR A 110 3.28 2.69 4.78
N ALA A 111 4.46 3.19 5.15
CA ALA A 111 4.83 4.59 4.92
C ALA A 111 4.75 4.97 3.43
N TRP A 112 5.21 4.08 2.53
CA TRP A 112 5.17 4.31 1.08
C TRP A 112 3.75 4.59 0.56
N PHE A 113 2.76 3.88 1.10
CA PHE A 113 1.36 4.04 0.70
C PHE A 113 0.85 5.42 1.11
N ARG A 114 0.99 5.75 2.39
CA ARG A 114 0.54 7.04 2.93
C ARG A 114 1.23 8.21 2.25
N GLU A 115 2.55 8.16 2.11
CA GLU A 115 3.32 9.22 1.44
C GLU A 115 2.99 9.32 -0.05
N GLY A 116 2.87 8.20 -0.74
CA GLY A 116 2.51 8.17 -2.16
C GLY A 116 1.14 8.77 -2.41
N TRP A 117 0.16 8.37 -1.62
CA TRP A 117 -1.20 8.88 -1.71
C TRP A 117 -1.32 10.33 -1.27
N ALA A 118 -0.63 10.75 -0.20
CA ALA A 118 -0.58 12.15 0.20
C ALA A 118 -0.02 13.02 -0.93
N ARG A 119 1.07 12.58 -1.59
CA ARG A 119 1.62 13.30 -2.76
C ARG A 119 0.63 13.35 -3.94
N ALA A 120 -0.09 12.25 -4.21
CA ALA A 120 -1.10 12.21 -5.26
C ALA A 120 -2.27 13.16 -4.94
N ALA A 121 -2.79 13.11 -3.73
CA ALA A 121 -3.86 13.97 -3.27
C ALA A 121 -3.45 15.45 -3.26
N ALA A 122 -2.24 15.79 -2.83
CA ALA A 122 -1.72 17.15 -2.81
C ALA A 122 -1.67 17.83 -4.18
N ARG A 123 -1.59 17.05 -5.27
CA ARG A 123 -1.60 17.56 -6.65
C ARG A 123 -2.99 17.93 -7.14
N VAL A 124 -4.04 17.33 -6.57
CA VAL A 124 -5.41 17.39 -7.07
C VAL A 124 -6.32 18.16 -6.12
N LEU A 125 -6.11 18.03 -4.80
CA LEU A 125 -6.96 18.58 -3.76
C LEU A 125 -6.32 19.82 -3.11
N ASN A 126 -7.16 20.78 -2.77
CA ASN A 126 -6.80 21.84 -1.82
C ASN A 126 -7.08 21.40 -0.37
N ALA A 127 -6.80 22.25 0.62
CA ALA A 127 -6.97 21.93 2.04
C ALA A 127 -8.43 21.69 2.41
N GLU A 128 -9.33 22.51 1.90
CA GLU A 128 -10.78 22.44 2.18
C GLU A 128 -11.37 21.14 1.59
N GLU A 129 -11.06 20.83 0.33
CA GLU A 129 -11.50 19.59 -0.32
C GLU A 129 -10.98 18.34 0.41
N ALA A 130 -9.72 18.34 0.84
CA ALA A 130 -9.14 17.22 1.58
C ALA A 130 -9.80 17.02 2.94
N ASP A 131 -10.13 18.11 3.66
CA ASP A 131 -10.81 18.07 4.94
C ASP A 131 -12.28 17.63 4.80
N GLU A 132 -12.96 18.09 3.75
CA GLU A 132 -14.33 17.69 3.44
C GLU A 132 -14.41 16.18 3.12
N ILE A 133 -13.48 15.65 2.30
CA ILE A 133 -13.41 14.22 2.00
C ILE A 133 -13.12 13.41 3.26
N ALA A 134 -12.17 13.86 4.10
CA ALA A 134 -11.85 13.20 5.36
C ALA A 134 -13.07 13.17 6.30
N THR A 135 -13.78 14.30 6.41
CA THR A 135 -14.99 14.41 7.21
C THR A 135 -16.09 13.47 6.73
N HIS A 136 -16.27 13.36 5.39
CA HIS A 136 -17.21 12.41 4.81
C HIS A 136 -16.84 10.97 5.18
N PHE A 137 -15.58 10.57 5.05
CA PHE A 137 -15.14 9.21 5.38
C PHE A 137 -15.12 8.87 6.89
N GLU A 138 -15.30 9.84 7.75
CA GLU A 138 -15.53 9.63 9.18
C GLU A 138 -17.00 9.33 9.51
N THR A 139 -17.94 9.60 8.58
CA THR A 139 -19.35 9.17 8.72
C THR A 139 -19.49 7.66 8.54
N GLU A 140 -20.61 7.08 8.95
CA GLU A 140 -20.90 5.67 8.74
C GLU A 140 -20.98 5.36 7.24
N GLY A 141 -21.78 6.12 6.48
CA GLY A 141 -21.92 5.93 5.03
C GLY A 141 -20.61 6.13 4.29
N GLY A 142 -19.83 7.15 4.68
CA GLY A 142 -18.53 7.43 4.08
C GLY A 142 -17.52 6.30 4.31
N ARG A 143 -17.47 5.68 5.50
CA ARG A 143 -16.63 4.51 5.74
C ARG A 143 -17.02 3.33 4.84
N GLU A 144 -18.31 3.06 4.70
CA GLU A 144 -18.81 2.01 3.81
C GLU A 144 -18.46 2.29 2.35
N GLN A 145 -18.64 3.53 1.91
CA GLN A 145 -18.27 3.95 0.56
C GLN A 145 -16.77 3.77 0.31
N ARG A 146 -15.92 4.21 1.24
CA ARG A 146 -14.48 4.11 1.12
C ARG A 146 -14.04 2.65 0.94
N VAL A 147 -14.49 1.76 1.82
CA VAL A 147 -14.17 0.33 1.75
C VAL A 147 -14.61 -0.28 0.42
N THR A 148 -15.82 0.05 -0.04
CA THR A 148 -16.35 -0.44 -1.33
C THR A 148 -15.51 0.08 -2.50
N VAL A 149 -15.16 1.37 -2.50
CA VAL A 149 -14.35 1.99 -3.55
C VAL A 149 -12.92 1.42 -3.56
N GLU A 150 -12.30 1.26 -2.40
CA GLU A 150 -10.96 0.65 -2.30
C GLU A 150 -10.96 -0.79 -2.81
N LEU A 151 -11.97 -1.60 -2.46
CA LEU A 151 -12.07 -2.97 -2.96
C LEU A 151 -12.20 -2.99 -4.49
N LEU A 152 -13.14 -2.24 -5.06
CA LEU A 152 -13.43 -2.27 -6.48
C LEU A 152 -12.33 -1.61 -7.32
N LEU A 153 -11.89 -0.41 -6.94
CA LEU A 153 -10.89 0.32 -7.72
C LEU A 153 -9.47 -0.19 -7.48
N ILE A 154 -9.11 -0.52 -6.25
CA ILE A 154 -7.76 -1.00 -5.94
C ILE A 154 -7.72 -2.51 -6.12
N GLY A 155 -8.58 -3.26 -5.41
CA GLY A 155 -8.57 -4.70 -5.42
C GLY A 155 -8.74 -5.26 -6.81
N GLU A 156 -9.90 -5.05 -7.41
CA GLU A 156 -10.23 -5.67 -8.71
C GLU A 156 -9.43 -5.05 -9.86
N THR A 157 -9.25 -3.72 -9.91
CA THR A 157 -8.55 -3.08 -11.04
C THR A 157 -7.06 -3.37 -11.03
N VAL A 158 -6.39 -3.30 -9.88
CA VAL A 158 -4.96 -3.61 -9.79
C VAL A 158 -4.72 -5.08 -10.04
N LEU A 159 -5.52 -5.97 -9.44
CA LEU A 159 -5.42 -7.41 -9.68
C LEU A 159 -5.64 -7.75 -11.16
N ALA A 160 -6.68 -7.19 -11.80
CA ALA A 160 -6.97 -7.37 -13.22
C ALA A 160 -5.79 -6.91 -14.08
N ASN A 161 -5.16 -5.78 -13.80
CA ASN A 161 -3.99 -5.31 -14.54
C ASN A 161 -2.83 -6.32 -14.53
N TYR A 162 -2.58 -6.96 -13.40
CA TYR A 162 -1.54 -7.99 -13.30
C TYR A 162 -1.92 -9.30 -13.99
N THR A 163 -3.18 -9.67 -14.00
CA THR A 163 -3.67 -10.87 -14.70
C THR A 163 -3.71 -10.69 -16.20
N PHE A 164 -4.17 -9.55 -16.71
CA PHE A 164 -4.19 -9.25 -18.14
C PHE A 164 -2.80 -9.06 -18.76
N THR A 165 -1.79 -8.75 -17.97
CA THR A 165 -0.40 -8.60 -18.44
C THR A 165 0.44 -9.87 -18.25
N ASP A 166 -0.16 -11.02 -17.97
CA ASP A 166 0.49 -12.30 -17.69
C ASP A 166 1.56 -12.24 -16.58
N ARG A 167 1.50 -11.23 -15.75
CA ARG A 167 2.40 -11.10 -14.59
C ARG A 167 1.99 -12.02 -13.45
N ILE A 168 0.68 -12.27 -13.33
CA ILE A 168 0.13 -13.32 -12.51
C ILE A 168 -0.25 -14.48 -13.43
N ASP A 169 0.48 -15.57 -13.32
CA ASP A 169 0.23 -16.81 -14.06
C ASP A 169 -0.71 -17.70 -13.22
N TYR A 170 -1.97 -17.75 -13.60
CA TYR A 170 -2.96 -18.62 -12.96
C TYR A 170 -2.65 -20.12 -13.12
N GLN A 171 -1.90 -20.49 -14.17
CA GLN A 171 -1.54 -21.89 -14.41
C GLN A 171 -0.30 -22.32 -13.61
N MET A 172 0.37 -21.38 -12.95
CA MET A 172 1.51 -21.72 -12.11
C MET A 172 1.04 -22.51 -10.89
N GLN A 173 1.56 -23.71 -10.74
CA GLN A 173 1.19 -24.66 -9.71
C GLN A 173 1.22 -24.02 -8.32
N GLY A 174 0.09 -23.92 -7.65
CA GLY A 174 -0.10 -23.26 -6.34
C GLY A 174 -0.61 -21.82 -6.37
N SER A 175 -0.58 -21.12 -7.52
CA SER A 175 -0.97 -19.70 -7.58
C SER A 175 -2.46 -19.49 -7.75
N GLU A 176 -3.13 -20.34 -8.50
CA GLU A 176 -4.59 -20.24 -8.71
C GLU A 176 -5.33 -20.27 -7.37
N GLY A 177 -4.96 -21.22 -6.50
CA GLY A 177 -5.53 -21.32 -5.17
C GLY A 177 -5.21 -20.14 -4.25
N GLU A 178 -4.05 -19.48 -4.41
CA GLU A 178 -3.68 -18.31 -3.60
C GLU A 178 -4.49 -17.06 -3.99
N ILE A 179 -4.70 -16.84 -5.30
CA ILE A 179 -5.48 -15.70 -5.78
C ILE A 179 -6.96 -15.86 -5.43
N LEU A 180 -7.52 -17.05 -5.65
CA LEU A 180 -8.91 -17.33 -5.27
C LEU A 180 -9.12 -17.17 -3.77
N LYS A 181 -8.23 -17.71 -2.94
CA LYS A 181 -8.26 -17.52 -1.48
C LYS A 181 -8.14 -16.07 -1.08
N LEU A 182 -7.33 -15.29 -1.79
CA LEU A 182 -7.18 -13.85 -1.56
C LEU A 182 -8.51 -13.13 -1.83
N GLN A 183 -9.10 -13.36 -3.00
CA GLN A 183 -10.41 -12.79 -3.37
C GLN A 183 -11.50 -13.25 -2.40
N GLU A 184 -11.59 -14.53 -2.10
CA GLU A 184 -12.51 -15.09 -1.11
C GLU A 184 -12.33 -14.45 0.27
N SER A 185 -11.08 -14.21 0.70
CA SER A 185 -10.80 -13.54 1.97
C SER A 185 -11.29 -12.10 2.00
N TRP A 186 -11.19 -11.38 0.89
CA TRP A 186 -11.71 -10.02 0.77
C TRP A 186 -13.24 -10.01 0.81
N TRP A 187 -13.88 -10.88 0.04
CA TRP A 187 -15.36 -10.97 0.00
C TRP A 187 -15.97 -11.51 1.31
N ALA A 188 -15.20 -12.32 2.07
CA ALA A 188 -15.63 -12.82 3.37
C ALA A 188 -15.57 -11.78 4.47
N ARG A 189 -14.75 -10.74 4.33
CA ARG A 189 -14.69 -9.64 5.32
C ARG A 189 -16.01 -8.88 5.31
N GLU A 190 -16.56 -8.66 6.49
CA GLU A 190 -17.82 -7.93 6.64
C GLU A 190 -17.82 -6.56 5.94
N PRO A 191 -16.72 -5.78 5.96
CA PRO A 191 -16.62 -4.53 5.23
C PRO A 191 -16.77 -4.68 3.71
N PHE A 192 -16.44 -5.84 3.15
CA PHE A 192 -16.43 -6.09 1.71
C PHE A 192 -17.70 -6.77 1.18
N ARG A 193 -18.69 -7.02 2.02
CA ARG A 193 -19.99 -7.47 1.50
C ARG A 193 -20.59 -6.35 0.68
N ALA A 194 -21.06 -6.69 -0.53
CA ALA A 194 -21.77 -5.75 -1.40
C ALA A 194 -22.85 -5.03 -0.58
N ARG A 195 -22.61 -3.78 -0.23
CA ARG A 195 -23.52 -2.99 0.58
C ARG A 195 -24.33 -2.10 -0.31
N ASP A 196 -25.60 -2.00 0.03
CA ASP A 196 -26.47 -1.06 -0.62
C ASP A 196 -26.15 0.37 -0.12
N LEU A 197 -25.23 1.03 -0.83
CA LEU A 197 -24.82 2.39 -0.52
C LEU A 197 -25.98 3.40 -0.71
N SER A 198 -27.06 3.03 -1.39
CA SER A 198 -28.23 3.90 -1.57
C SER A 198 -28.96 4.20 -0.25
N ARG A 199 -28.71 3.41 0.80
CA ARG A 199 -29.23 3.65 2.15
C ARG A 199 -28.59 4.87 2.85
N TYR A 200 -27.50 5.37 2.30
CA TYR A 200 -26.78 6.51 2.84
C TYR A 200 -26.92 7.74 1.94
N PRO A 201 -27.85 8.66 2.21
CA PRO A 201 -28.08 9.84 1.37
C PRO A 201 -26.85 10.75 1.25
N ASP A 202 -26.00 10.78 2.28
CA ASP A 202 -24.72 11.50 2.30
C ASP A 202 -23.74 10.93 1.28
N VAL A 203 -23.70 9.63 1.08
CA VAL A 203 -22.87 8.96 0.06
C VAL A 203 -23.29 9.35 -1.34
N VAL A 204 -24.59 9.31 -1.63
CA VAL A 204 -25.13 9.68 -2.95
C VAL A 204 -24.84 11.15 -3.26
N ARG A 205 -25.04 12.02 -2.27
CA ARG A 205 -24.74 13.44 -2.40
C ARG A 205 -23.25 13.68 -2.65
N PHE A 206 -22.38 13.14 -1.79
CA PHE A 206 -20.93 13.31 -1.88
C PHE A 206 -20.36 12.80 -3.21
N ALA A 207 -20.86 11.68 -3.73
CA ALA A 207 -20.41 11.15 -5.01
C ALA A 207 -20.70 12.10 -6.20
N GLY A 208 -21.73 12.98 -6.07
CA GLY A 208 -22.07 14.00 -7.06
C GLY A 208 -21.39 15.35 -6.84
N GLU A 209 -20.75 15.58 -5.69
CA GLU A 209 -20.07 16.82 -5.35
C GLU A 209 -18.63 16.87 -5.89
N ASN A 210 -18.11 18.07 -6.10
CA ASN A 210 -16.78 18.25 -6.70
C ASN A 210 -15.64 17.54 -5.92
N PRO A 211 -15.56 17.57 -4.58
CA PRO A 211 -14.55 16.83 -3.83
C PRO A 211 -14.63 15.32 -4.04
N GLY A 212 -15.83 14.74 -4.03
CA GLY A 212 -16.05 13.31 -4.26
C GLY A 212 -15.64 12.86 -5.67
N ILE A 213 -15.99 13.66 -6.69
CA ILE A 213 -15.60 13.41 -8.08
C ILE A 213 -14.07 13.48 -8.23
N LYS A 214 -13.42 14.51 -7.69
CA LYS A 214 -11.97 14.67 -7.73
C LYS A 214 -11.26 13.53 -7.02
N TYR A 215 -11.75 13.15 -5.85
CA TYR A 215 -11.21 12.04 -5.07
C TYR A 215 -11.28 10.71 -5.84
N THR A 216 -12.45 10.35 -6.37
CA THR A 216 -12.63 9.12 -7.15
C THR A 216 -11.71 9.08 -8.37
N ARG A 217 -11.58 10.22 -9.08
CA ARG A 217 -10.67 10.34 -10.22
C ARG A 217 -9.20 10.22 -9.82
N MET A 218 -8.82 10.84 -8.69
CA MET A 218 -7.47 10.72 -8.14
C MET A 218 -7.14 9.26 -7.81
N LEU A 219 -8.07 8.54 -7.17
CA LEU A 219 -7.91 7.12 -6.86
C LEU A 219 -7.71 6.29 -8.12
N ALA A 220 -8.60 6.44 -9.09
CA ALA A 220 -8.61 5.64 -10.31
C ALA A 220 -7.35 5.83 -11.19
N ILE A 221 -6.66 6.94 -11.06
CA ILE A 221 -5.47 7.25 -11.86
C ILE A 221 -4.22 7.20 -11.00
N GLN A 222 -4.04 8.18 -10.11
CA GLN A 222 -2.80 8.35 -9.36
C GLN A 222 -2.67 7.32 -8.23
N GLY A 223 -3.78 6.94 -7.58
CA GLY A 223 -3.76 5.93 -6.51
C GLY A 223 -3.33 4.57 -7.03
N ILE A 224 -3.88 4.14 -8.16
CA ILE A 224 -3.49 2.87 -8.81
C ILE A 224 -2.03 2.93 -9.26
N GLU A 225 -1.57 4.06 -9.84
CA GLU A 225 -0.18 4.25 -10.26
C GLU A 225 0.80 4.10 -9.08
N VAL A 226 0.52 4.71 -7.93
CA VAL A 226 1.35 4.58 -6.72
C VAL A 226 1.49 3.13 -6.30
N ILE A 227 0.39 2.37 -6.31
CA ILE A 227 0.37 0.97 -5.90
C ILE A 227 1.15 0.09 -6.89
N THR A 228 0.82 0.19 -8.18
CA THR A 228 1.47 -0.63 -9.22
C THR A 228 2.96 -0.35 -9.30
N GLN A 229 3.37 0.90 -9.24
CA GLN A 229 4.78 1.28 -9.24
C GLN A 229 5.53 0.67 -8.05
N ARG A 230 4.94 0.69 -6.85
CA ARG A 230 5.57 0.09 -5.66
C ARG A 230 5.70 -1.42 -5.79
N ILE A 231 4.66 -2.10 -6.26
CA ILE A 231 4.66 -3.55 -6.48
C ILE A 231 5.73 -3.92 -7.51
N ASP A 232 5.77 -3.23 -8.64
CA ASP A 232 6.71 -3.48 -9.72
C ASP A 232 8.17 -3.28 -9.30
N GLN A 233 8.45 -2.22 -8.57
CA GLN A 233 9.79 -1.97 -8.01
C GLN A 233 10.20 -3.07 -7.02
N THR A 234 9.28 -3.55 -6.20
CA THR A 234 9.54 -4.62 -5.24
C THR A 234 9.78 -5.95 -5.95
N ALA A 235 8.97 -6.27 -6.97
CA ALA A 235 9.15 -7.46 -7.80
C ALA A 235 10.50 -7.45 -8.54
N ALA A 236 10.87 -6.32 -9.13
CA ALA A 236 12.17 -6.15 -9.80
C ALA A 236 13.35 -6.35 -8.85
N GLN A 237 13.26 -5.84 -7.61
CA GLN A 237 14.29 -6.07 -6.58
C GLN A 237 14.39 -7.54 -6.17
N ALA A 238 13.25 -8.23 -6.02
CA ALA A 238 13.25 -9.67 -5.71
C ALA A 238 13.91 -10.48 -6.83
N VAL A 239 13.55 -10.21 -8.08
CA VAL A 239 14.16 -10.85 -9.25
C VAL A 239 15.68 -10.57 -9.30
N HIS A 240 16.09 -9.32 -9.10
CA HIS A 240 17.52 -8.97 -9.10
C HIS A 240 18.31 -9.69 -8.00
N ALA A 241 17.77 -9.76 -6.79
CA ALA A 241 18.41 -10.49 -5.68
C ALA A 241 18.54 -11.99 -5.98
N ILE A 242 17.52 -12.59 -6.58
CA ILE A 242 17.55 -13.99 -7.03
C ILE A 242 18.63 -14.19 -8.10
N GLU A 243 18.70 -13.33 -9.12
CA GLU A 243 19.69 -13.45 -10.18
C GLU A 243 21.13 -13.28 -9.67
N ALA A 244 21.36 -12.45 -8.66
CA ALA A 244 22.66 -12.26 -8.04
C ALA A 244 23.07 -13.40 -7.09
N ALA A 245 22.14 -14.22 -6.62
CA ALA A 245 22.43 -15.25 -5.62
C ALA A 245 23.29 -16.38 -6.18
N ASP A 246 24.19 -16.95 -5.36
CA ASP A 246 24.99 -18.10 -5.72
C ASP A 246 24.21 -19.41 -5.49
N VAL A 247 24.12 -20.24 -6.53
CA VAL A 247 23.46 -21.56 -6.51
C VAL A 247 24.45 -22.72 -6.71
N LYS A 248 25.74 -22.43 -6.88
CA LYS A 248 26.78 -23.46 -7.07
C LYS A 248 26.81 -24.51 -5.96
N PRO A 249 26.70 -24.15 -4.68
CA PRO A 249 26.72 -25.14 -3.59
C PRO A 249 25.66 -26.24 -3.74
N TYR A 250 24.48 -25.88 -4.24
CA TYR A 250 23.39 -26.84 -4.46
C TYR A 250 23.66 -27.78 -5.65
N ILE A 251 24.28 -27.25 -6.70
CA ILE A 251 24.68 -28.02 -7.86
C ILE A 251 25.78 -29.02 -7.48
N GLU A 252 26.75 -28.61 -6.71
CA GLU A 252 27.83 -29.48 -6.22
C GLU A 252 27.31 -30.58 -5.28
N ALA A 253 26.40 -30.22 -4.36
CA ALA A 253 25.77 -31.23 -3.51
C ALA A 253 24.96 -32.25 -4.30
N PHE A 254 24.24 -31.85 -5.36
CA PHE A 254 23.52 -32.73 -6.25
C PHE A 254 24.49 -33.72 -6.98
N ARG A 255 25.61 -33.21 -7.51
CA ARG A 255 26.64 -34.07 -8.17
C ARG A 255 27.20 -35.11 -7.21
N GLN A 256 27.57 -34.66 -5.96
CA GLN A 256 28.10 -35.57 -4.95
C GLN A 256 27.10 -36.67 -4.56
N ARG A 257 25.82 -36.36 -4.46
CA ARG A 257 24.77 -37.36 -4.18
C ARG A 257 24.63 -38.38 -5.31
N LYS A 258 24.79 -37.95 -6.57
CA LYS A 258 24.68 -38.83 -7.74
C LYS A 258 25.89 -39.77 -7.96
N THR A 259 27.04 -39.43 -7.38
CA THR A 259 28.26 -40.23 -7.47
C THR A 259 28.43 -41.24 -6.31
N ARG A 260 27.57 -41.19 -5.32
CA ARG A 260 27.45 -42.18 -4.24
C ARG A 260 26.39 -43.21 -4.55
#